data_c8589353a636177f2562d392af969577
#
_entry.id   c8589353a636177f2562d392af969577
#
_cell.length_a   1.000
_cell.length_b   1.000
_cell.length_c   1.000
_cell.angle_alpha   90.00
_cell.angle_beta   90.00
_cell.angle_gamma   90.00
#
_symmetry.space_group_name_H-M   'P 1'
#
loop_
_entity.id
_entity.type
_entity.pdbx_description
1 polymer ?
#
loop_
_entity_poly.entity_id
_entity_poly.type
_entity_poly.pdbx_seq_one_letter_code
_entity_poly.pdbx_strand_id
1 'polypeptide(L)'
;KETNSEILVCDKVIERVKTCYSQKHAINGIVDKEKWSEKFIQGTLITQSSDFHLDSEFAYNDATDKNRIDLIRCDNGVITFVELKRIADGRMLHKTDESPEIVDQMNRYKDFITKYSVELLAYYQKLYDVKAELGLPVPQIRPSSINPEPHLLIFDNWTKETTGRKIHRERLIDILNREKINFSIQTDL
;
A
#
# COMPACT_ATOMS: atom_id res chain seq x y z
N LYS A 1 18.49 -25.16 -26.41
CA LYS A 1 17.14 -25.79 -26.25
C LYS A 1 16.55 -25.61 -24.84
N GLU A 2 17.32 -25.19 -23.84
CA GLU A 2 16.85 -24.90 -22.47
C GLU A 2 16.20 -23.51 -22.32
N THR A 3 16.54 -22.57 -23.17
CA THR A 3 16.04 -21.19 -23.12
C THR A 3 14.53 -21.03 -23.37
N ASN A 4 13.90 -21.93 -24.12
CA ASN A 4 12.46 -21.81 -24.42
C ASN A 4 11.55 -22.23 -23.25
N SER A 5 12.01 -23.09 -22.33
CA SER A 5 11.21 -23.48 -21.16
C SER A 5 11.23 -22.42 -20.06
N GLU A 6 12.36 -21.73 -19.88
CA GLU A 6 12.49 -20.63 -18.91
C GLU A 6 11.68 -19.39 -19.33
N ILE A 7 11.70 -19.04 -20.61
CA ILE A 7 10.87 -17.95 -21.16
C ILE A 7 9.38 -18.25 -20.98
N LEU A 8 8.94 -19.50 -21.27
CA LEU A 8 7.56 -19.91 -21.08
C LEU A 8 7.10 -19.86 -19.61
N VAL A 9 8.00 -20.12 -18.66
CA VAL A 9 7.72 -20.01 -17.23
C VAL A 9 7.59 -18.53 -16.83
N CYS A 10 8.47 -17.65 -17.32
CA CYS A 10 8.40 -16.21 -17.07
C CYS A 10 7.11 -15.60 -17.62
N ASP A 11 6.71 -15.94 -18.85
CA ASP A 11 5.47 -15.45 -19.47
C ASP A 11 4.24 -15.86 -18.65
N LYS A 12 4.17 -17.11 -18.19
CA LYS A 12 3.09 -17.59 -17.33
C LYS A 12 3.06 -16.89 -15.98
N VAL A 13 4.21 -16.59 -15.38
CA VAL A 13 4.31 -15.82 -14.14
C VAL A 13 3.84 -14.39 -14.37
N ILE A 14 4.28 -13.73 -15.44
CA ILE A 14 3.86 -12.37 -15.81
C ILE A 14 2.35 -12.33 -16.05
N GLU A 15 1.78 -13.30 -16.79
CA GLU A 15 0.34 -13.38 -17.02
C GLU A 15 -0.43 -13.58 -15.71
N ARG A 16 0.08 -14.42 -14.80
CA ARG A 16 -0.53 -14.66 -13.50
C ARG A 16 -0.48 -13.39 -12.61
N VAL A 17 0.63 -12.69 -12.60
CA VAL A 17 0.78 -11.40 -11.91
C VAL A 17 -0.21 -10.38 -12.49
N LYS A 18 -0.24 -10.20 -13.81
CA LYS A 18 -1.20 -9.31 -14.48
C LYS A 18 -2.64 -9.67 -14.13
N THR A 19 -2.97 -10.96 -14.08
CA THR A 19 -4.32 -11.43 -13.71
C THR A 19 -4.67 -11.11 -12.25
N CYS A 20 -3.71 -11.21 -11.32
CA CYS A 20 -3.91 -10.86 -9.92
C CYS A 20 -4.17 -9.37 -9.72
N TYR A 21 -3.56 -8.51 -10.55
CA TYR A 21 -3.72 -7.05 -10.47
C TYR A 21 -4.82 -6.49 -11.38
N SER A 22 -5.29 -7.28 -12.38
CA SER A 22 -6.39 -6.87 -13.23
C SER A 22 -7.72 -7.38 -12.69
N GLN A 23 -8.67 -6.49 -12.44
CA GLN A 23 -10.05 -6.90 -12.19
C GLN A 23 -10.88 -6.75 -13.46
N LYS A 24 -11.22 -7.87 -14.07
CA LYS A 24 -12.19 -7.92 -15.16
C LYS A 24 -13.62 -7.92 -14.59
N HIS A 25 -14.03 -6.84 -13.93
CA HIS A 25 -15.40 -6.64 -13.49
C HIS A 25 -16.02 -5.47 -14.22
N ALA A 26 -16.09 -5.60 -15.55
CA ALA A 26 -16.95 -4.73 -16.35
C ALA A 26 -18.32 -5.38 -16.48
N ILE A 27 -19.32 -4.87 -15.81
CA ILE A 27 -20.73 -5.14 -16.14
C ILE A 27 -21.11 -4.07 -17.16
N ASN A 28 -21.41 -4.46 -18.39
CA ASN A 28 -21.77 -3.57 -19.51
C ASN A 28 -20.72 -2.49 -19.84
N GLY A 29 -19.43 -2.80 -19.72
CA GLY A 29 -18.35 -1.85 -20.00
C GLY A 29 -18.08 -0.83 -18.90
N ILE A 30 -18.84 -0.83 -17.81
CA ILE A 30 -18.63 0.04 -16.65
C ILE A 30 -17.88 -0.77 -15.59
N VAL A 31 -16.68 -0.30 -15.23
CA VAL A 31 -15.90 -0.89 -14.13
C VAL A 31 -16.57 -0.49 -12.82
N ASP A 32 -17.14 -1.46 -12.09
CA ASP A 32 -17.73 -1.23 -10.79
C ASP A 32 -16.60 -1.01 -9.75
N LYS A 33 -16.37 0.24 -9.41
CA LYS A 33 -15.36 0.69 -8.45
C LYS A 33 -15.53 0.00 -7.06
N GLU A 34 -16.77 -0.30 -6.65
CA GLU A 34 -17.00 -0.96 -5.36
C GLU A 34 -16.42 -2.39 -5.29
N LYS A 35 -16.12 -2.99 -6.43
CA LYS A 35 -15.53 -4.33 -6.54
C LYS A 35 -14.02 -4.35 -6.67
N TRP A 36 -13.37 -3.19 -6.75
CA TRP A 36 -11.92 -3.14 -6.83
C TRP A 36 -11.27 -3.77 -5.59
N SER A 37 -10.33 -4.67 -5.82
CA SER A 37 -9.54 -5.26 -4.74
C SER A 37 -8.43 -4.30 -4.32
N GLU A 38 -7.90 -4.47 -3.11
CA GLU A 38 -6.69 -3.74 -2.66
C GLU A 38 -5.53 -3.96 -3.63
N LYS A 39 -5.36 -5.18 -4.16
CA LYS A 39 -4.32 -5.49 -5.14
C LYS A 39 -4.47 -4.74 -6.46
N PHE A 40 -5.70 -4.57 -6.94
CA PHE A 40 -5.94 -3.77 -8.13
C PHE A 40 -5.61 -2.29 -7.90
N ILE A 41 -6.06 -1.73 -6.77
CA ILE A 41 -5.78 -0.35 -6.38
C ILE A 41 -4.26 -0.15 -6.23
N GLN A 42 -3.59 -1.02 -5.49
CA GLN A 42 -2.14 -1.01 -5.29
C GLN A 42 -1.37 -1.03 -6.61
N GLY A 43 -1.71 -1.98 -7.51
CA GLY A 43 -1.06 -2.10 -8.81
C GLY A 43 -1.27 -0.88 -9.70
N THR A 44 -2.47 -0.27 -9.67
CA THR A 44 -2.77 0.95 -10.41
C THR A 44 -1.95 2.13 -9.88
N LEU A 45 -1.88 2.33 -8.57
CA LEU A 45 -1.07 3.38 -7.95
C LEU A 45 0.41 3.26 -8.33
N ILE A 46 0.97 2.05 -8.28
CA ILE A 46 2.37 1.80 -8.64
C ILE A 46 2.61 2.11 -10.13
N THR A 47 1.71 1.69 -11.01
CA THR A 47 1.91 1.89 -12.46
C THR A 47 1.72 3.34 -12.91
N GLN A 48 0.90 4.10 -12.22
CA GLN A 48 0.68 5.53 -12.52
C GLN A 48 1.80 6.43 -11.98
N SER A 49 2.50 6.01 -10.94
CA SER A 49 3.53 6.81 -10.26
C SER A 49 4.75 5.93 -9.91
N SER A 50 5.29 5.25 -10.92
CA SER A 50 6.39 4.30 -10.75
C SER A 50 7.69 4.92 -10.25
N ASP A 51 7.89 6.21 -10.52
CA ASP A 51 9.00 7.05 -10.04
C ASP A 51 8.83 7.55 -8.60
N PHE A 52 7.68 7.30 -8.00
CA PHE A 52 7.37 7.67 -6.62
C PHE A 52 7.36 6.47 -5.67
N HIS A 53 7.06 5.27 -6.20
CA HIS A 53 7.00 4.04 -5.43
C HIS A 53 8.33 3.27 -5.52
N LEU A 54 9.07 3.25 -4.42
CA LEU A 54 10.36 2.57 -4.36
C LEU A 54 10.21 1.05 -4.24
N ASP A 55 9.18 0.58 -3.52
CA ASP A 55 8.92 -0.84 -3.28
C ASP A 55 7.44 -1.10 -3.01
N SER A 56 7.05 -2.37 -3.02
CA SER A 56 5.71 -2.85 -2.66
C SER A 56 5.77 -4.21 -1.99
N GLU A 57 4.77 -4.51 -1.14
CA GLU A 57 4.69 -5.79 -0.43
C GLU A 57 5.94 -6.07 0.43
N PHE A 58 6.49 -5.00 1.05
CA PHE A 58 7.59 -5.19 2.00
C PHE A 58 7.18 -6.17 3.09
N ALA A 59 7.98 -7.19 3.30
CA ALA A 59 7.74 -8.20 4.32
C ALA A 59 8.97 -8.36 5.22
N TYR A 60 8.77 -8.24 6.51
CA TYR A 60 9.76 -8.53 7.54
C TYR A 60 9.23 -9.62 8.45
N ASN A 61 10.03 -10.63 8.70
CA ASN A 61 9.66 -11.74 9.55
C ASN A 61 10.88 -12.27 10.29
N ASP A 62 10.94 -12.00 11.58
CA ASP A 62 11.90 -12.61 12.49
C ASP A 62 11.18 -13.27 13.68
N ALA A 63 11.92 -13.62 14.73
CA ALA A 63 11.35 -14.27 15.91
C ALA A 63 10.40 -13.37 16.71
N THR A 64 10.52 -12.05 16.58
CA THR A 64 9.80 -11.04 17.39
C THR A 64 8.84 -10.19 16.60
N ASP A 65 9.15 -9.90 15.32
CA ASP A 65 8.42 -8.95 14.48
C ASP A 65 7.95 -9.61 13.19
N LYS A 66 6.66 -9.47 12.90
CA LYS A 66 6.05 -9.88 11.62
C LYS A 66 5.27 -8.71 11.06
N ASN A 67 5.84 -8.07 10.04
CA ASN A 67 5.25 -6.91 9.39
C ASN A 67 5.17 -7.14 7.89
N ARG A 68 4.05 -6.72 7.31
CA ARG A 68 3.85 -6.66 5.87
C ARG A 68 3.18 -5.34 5.55
N ILE A 69 3.84 -4.54 4.74
CA ILE A 69 3.42 -3.17 4.41
C ILE A 69 3.25 -3.07 2.90
N ASP A 70 2.11 -2.53 2.46
CA ASP A 70 1.68 -2.61 1.07
C ASP A 70 2.54 -1.79 0.11
N LEU A 71 2.92 -0.56 0.47
CA LEU A 71 3.63 0.36 -0.41
C LEU A 71 4.74 1.10 0.33
N ILE A 72 5.86 1.32 -0.35
CA ILE A 72 6.95 2.16 0.12
C ILE A 72 7.12 3.32 -0.86
N ARG A 73 6.81 4.51 -0.41
CA ARG A 73 6.96 5.75 -1.18
C ARG A 73 8.25 6.45 -0.80
N CYS A 74 8.81 7.18 -1.77
CA CYS A 74 9.92 8.08 -1.50
C CYS A 74 9.64 9.41 -2.18
N ASP A 75 9.41 10.44 -1.39
CA ASP A 75 9.20 11.80 -1.86
C ASP A 75 10.26 12.74 -1.27
N ASN A 76 10.91 13.53 -2.13
CA ASN A 76 12.00 14.42 -1.72
C ASN A 76 13.09 13.75 -0.85
N GLY A 77 13.37 12.47 -1.13
CA GLY A 77 14.34 11.68 -0.38
C GLY A 77 13.85 11.15 0.97
N VAL A 78 12.58 11.36 1.32
CA VAL A 78 11.96 10.84 2.53
C VAL A 78 11.16 9.59 2.21
N ILE A 79 11.50 8.48 2.84
CA ILE A 79 10.76 7.22 2.73
C ILE A 79 9.55 7.25 3.65
N THR A 80 8.39 6.89 3.13
CA THR A 80 7.15 6.70 3.89
C THR A 80 6.57 5.31 3.63
N PHE A 81 6.32 4.58 4.70
CA PHE A 81 5.65 3.29 4.68
C PHE A 81 4.14 3.49 4.65
N VAL A 82 3.46 2.87 3.69
CA VAL A 82 2.03 3.10 3.43
C VAL A 82 1.26 1.81 3.48
N GLU A 83 0.28 1.75 4.36
CA GLU A 83 -0.73 0.70 4.38
C GLU A 83 -1.93 1.14 3.55
N LEU A 84 -2.40 0.28 2.65
CA LEU A 84 -3.57 0.53 1.82
C LEU A 84 -4.77 -0.24 2.34
N LYS A 85 -5.89 0.44 2.54
CA LYS A 85 -7.15 -0.18 2.92
C LYS A 85 -8.30 0.38 2.11
N ARG A 86 -9.25 -0.49 1.77
CA ARG A 86 -10.56 -0.02 1.29
C ARG A 86 -11.39 0.46 2.48
N ILE A 87 -12.19 1.50 2.28
CA ILE A 87 -13.04 2.03 3.35
C ILE A 87 -14.00 0.99 3.96
N ALA A 88 -14.39 -0.02 3.16
CA ALA A 88 -15.29 -1.09 3.58
C ALA A 88 -14.56 -2.31 4.19
N ASP A 89 -13.24 -2.24 4.42
CA ASP A 89 -12.49 -3.33 5.08
C ASP A 89 -12.97 -3.49 6.54
N GLY A 90 -13.19 -4.74 6.95
CA GLY A 90 -13.69 -5.04 8.30
C GLY A 90 -12.76 -4.60 9.44
N ARG A 91 -11.46 -4.39 9.16
CA ARG A 91 -10.47 -3.90 10.11
C ARG A 91 -10.53 -2.38 10.32
N MET A 92 -11.27 -1.67 9.48
CA MET A 92 -11.34 -0.20 9.53
C MET A 92 -12.33 0.30 10.57
N LEU A 93 -13.37 -0.48 10.91
CA LEU A 93 -14.39 -0.03 11.84
C LEU A 93 -15.02 -1.19 12.60
N HIS A 94 -14.99 -1.14 13.93
CA HIS A 94 -15.78 -1.99 14.80
C HIS A 94 -17.20 -1.44 15.01
N LYS A 95 -18.13 -2.33 15.32
CA LYS A 95 -19.52 -1.96 15.68
C LYS A 95 -19.62 -1.27 17.03
N THR A 96 -18.63 -1.44 17.90
CA THR A 96 -18.49 -0.82 19.23
C THR A 96 -17.58 0.41 19.17
N ASP A 97 -17.51 1.19 20.24
CA ASP A 97 -16.64 2.36 20.38
C ASP A 97 -15.16 2.00 20.61
N GLU A 98 -14.80 0.74 20.54
CA GLU A 98 -13.41 0.28 20.62
C GLU A 98 -12.58 0.73 19.42
N SER A 99 -11.31 0.91 19.64
CA SER A 99 -10.36 1.21 18.55
C SER A 99 -10.38 0.09 17.52
N PRO A 100 -10.50 0.41 16.21
CA PRO A 100 -10.48 -0.60 15.17
C PRO A 100 -9.09 -1.23 15.06
N GLU A 101 -9.03 -2.47 14.58
CA GLU A 101 -7.80 -3.26 14.42
C GLU A 101 -6.71 -2.52 13.64
N ILE A 102 -7.09 -1.64 12.71
CA ILE A 102 -6.14 -0.85 11.93
C ILE A 102 -5.28 0.09 12.79
N VAL A 103 -5.81 0.59 13.91
CA VAL A 103 -5.05 1.46 14.84
C VAL A 103 -3.88 0.69 15.45
N ASP A 104 -4.12 -0.53 15.92
CA ASP A 104 -3.08 -1.40 16.47
C ASP A 104 -2.05 -1.78 15.39
N GLN A 105 -2.52 -2.01 14.16
CA GLN A 105 -1.64 -2.29 13.03
C GLN A 105 -0.71 -1.10 12.73
N MET A 106 -1.24 0.11 12.67
CA MET A 106 -0.46 1.32 12.40
C MET A 106 0.54 1.62 13.52
N ASN A 107 0.14 1.46 14.78
CA ASN A 107 1.04 1.62 15.93
C ASN A 107 2.18 0.60 15.90
N ARG A 108 1.89 -0.66 15.61
CA ARG A 108 2.91 -1.70 15.45
C ARG A 108 3.89 -1.38 14.31
N TYR A 109 3.41 -0.83 13.20
CA TYR A 109 4.29 -0.37 12.11
C TYR A 109 5.17 0.80 12.52
N LYS A 110 4.63 1.76 13.25
CA LYS A 110 5.41 2.88 13.80
C LYS A 110 6.55 2.40 14.71
N ASP A 111 6.25 1.49 15.63
CA ASP A 111 7.25 0.89 16.52
C ASP A 111 8.34 0.16 15.72
N PHE A 112 7.94 -0.64 14.75
CA PHE A 112 8.85 -1.35 13.85
C PHE A 112 9.75 -0.40 13.04
N ILE A 113 9.18 0.62 12.39
CA ILE A 113 9.92 1.59 11.60
C ILE A 113 10.91 2.36 12.48
N THR A 114 10.48 2.76 13.67
CA THR A 114 11.35 3.47 14.62
C THR A 114 12.51 2.60 15.07
N LYS A 115 12.24 1.34 15.43
CA LYS A 115 13.24 0.36 15.88
C LYS A 115 14.31 0.07 14.84
N TYR A 116 13.92 -0.07 13.57
CA TYR A 116 14.79 -0.48 12.48
C TYR A 116 15.12 0.63 11.47
N SER A 117 14.96 1.89 11.85
CA SER A 117 15.08 3.04 10.93
C SER A 117 16.42 3.11 10.18
N VAL A 118 17.51 2.78 10.83
CA VAL A 118 18.87 2.81 10.24
C VAL A 118 19.03 1.70 9.21
N GLU A 119 18.66 0.48 9.56
CA GLU A 119 18.74 -0.70 8.70
C GLU A 119 17.80 -0.56 7.49
N LEU A 120 16.59 -0.09 7.73
CA LEU A 120 15.60 0.17 6.66
C LEU A 120 16.10 1.24 5.69
N LEU A 121 16.69 2.34 6.19
CA LEU A 121 17.25 3.37 5.32
C LEU A 121 18.38 2.80 4.46
N ALA A 122 19.32 2.08 5.06
CA ALA A 122 20.43 1.45 4.34
C ALA A 122 19.93 0.45 3.27
N TYR A 123 18.90 -0.35 3.60
CA TYR A 123 18.29 -1.28 2.66
C TYR A 123 17.69 -0.54 1.46
N TYR A 124 16.88 0.51 1.69
CA TYR A 124 16.22 1.24 0.61
C TYR A 124 17.17 2.11 -0.21
N GLN A 125 18.27 2.58 0.37
CA GLN A 125 19.35 3.23 -0.38
C GLN A 125 19.99 2.26 -1.37
N LYS A 126 20.28 1.03 -0.91
CA LYS A 126 20.84 -0.01 -1.77
C LYS A 126 19.86 -0.45 -2.85
N LEU A 127 18.56 -0.62 -2.50
CA LEU A 127 17.52 -0.96 -3.49
C LEU A 127 17.39 0.13 -4.56
N TYR A 128 17.41 1.39 -4.16
CA TYR A 128 17.42 2.54 -5.07
C TYR A 128 18.60 2.46 -6.05
N ASP A 129 19.80 2.27 -5.54
CA ASP A 129 21.04 2.21 -6.34
C ASP A 129 20.95 1.07 -7.38
N VAL A 130 20.53 -0.13 -6.96
CA VAL A 130 20.33 -1.28 -7.87
C VAL A 130 19.28 -1.01 -8.94
N LYS A 131 18.14 -0.43 -8.56
CA LYS A 131 17.08 -0.09 -9.54
C LYS A 131 17.58 0.95 -10.56
N ALA A 132 18.32 1.96 -10.10
CA ALA A 132 18.90 2.99 -10.98
C ALA A 132 19.92 2.40 -11.95
N GLU A 133 20.81 1.51 -11.49
CA GLU A 133 21.78 0.81 -12.34
C GLU A 133 21.09 -0.06 -13.40
N LEU A 134 19.96 -0.65 -13.07
CA LEU A 134 19.15 -1.44 -14.02
C LEU A 134 18.27 -0.61 -14.96
N GLY A 135 18.30 0.73 -14.86
CA GLY A 135 17.46 1.62 -15.66
C GLY A 135 15.96 1.52 -15.32
N LEU A 136 15.61 1.02 -14.14
CA LEU A 136 14.23 0.98 -13.67
C LEU A 136 13.81 2.35 -13.13
N PRO A 137 12.51 2.67 -13.13
CA PRO A 137 12.02 3.89 -12.51
C PRO A 137 12.40 3.97 -11.03
N VAL A 138 12.95 5.11 -10.63
CA VAL A 138 13.33 5.44 -9.26
C VAL A 138 12.92 6.86 -8.93
N PRO A 139 12.68 7.19 -7.65
CA PRO A 139 12.44 8.56 -7.20
C PRO A 139 13.55 9.51 -7.65
N GLN A 140 13.22 10.78 -7.91
CA GLN A 140 14.20 11.78 -8.38
C GLN A 140 15.33 12.01 -7.39
N ILE A 141 15.03 11.91 -6.09
CA ILE A 141 16.00 12.11 -5.02
C ILE A 141 16.23 10.76 -4.32
N ARG A 142 17.50 10.38 -4.22
CA ARG A 142 17.92 9.18 -3.49
C ARG A 142 17.46 9.26 -2.03
N PRO A 143 16.93 8.16 -1.45
CA PRO A 143 16.52 8.14 -0.05
C PRO A 143 17.60 8.63 0.90
N SER A 144 17.24 9.56 1.79
CA SER A 144 18.14 10.15 2.79
C SER A 144 17.60 10.07 4.23
N SER A 145 16.27 9.84 4.35
CA SER A 145 15.62 9.70 5.66
C SER A 145 14.36 8.84 5.58
N ILE A 146 13.87 8.43 6.73
CA ILE A 146 12.62 7.68 6.90
C ILE A 146 11.67 8.50 7.76
N ASN A 147 10.42 8.62 7.31
CA ASN A 147 9.34 9.12 8.15
C ASN A 147 8.98 8.04 9.19
N PRO A 148 9.12 8.28 10.50
CA PRO A 148 8.78 7.32 11.53
C PRO A 148 7.27 7.03 11.61
N GLU A 149 6.44 7.95 11.10
CA GLU A 149 4.99 7.81 11.09
C GLU A 149 4.54 7.11 9.79
N PRO A 150 4.04 5.86 9.86
CA PRO A 150 3.46 5.22 8.69
C PRO A 150 2.20 5.97 8.24
N HIS A 151 1.87 5.85 6.97
CA HIS A 151 0.70 6.49 6.38
C HIS A 151 -0.38 5.45 6.05
N LEU A 152 -1.61 5.67 6.48
CA LEU A 152 -2.76 4.88 6.09
C LEU A 152 -3.45 5.52 4.90
N LEU A 153 -3.37 4.89 3.74
CA LEU A 153 -4.10 5.29 2.54
C LEU A 153 -5.44 4.56 2.49
N ILE A 154 -6.52 5.29 2.67
CA ILE A 154 -7.87 4.75 2.62
C ILE A 154 -8.44 5.00 1.22
N PHE A 155 -8.77 3.95 0.51
CA PHE A 155 -9.46 4.08 -0.76
C PHE A 155 -10.98 3.97 -0.55
N ASP A 156 -11.67 5.10 -0.74
CA ASP A 156 -13.13 5.15 -0.70
C ASP A 156 -13.71 4.76 -2.05
N ASN A 157 -14.01 3.48 -2.17
CA ASN A 157 -14.57 2.89 -3.38
C ASN A 157 -16.11 2.90 -3.45
N TRP A 158 -16.78 3.56 -2.52
CA TRP A 158 -18.24 3.66 -2.57
C TRP A 158 -18.70 4.59 -3.70
N THR A 159 -19.64 4.12 -4.51
CA THR A 159 -20.18 4.86 -5.64
C THR A 159 -21.50 5.57 -5.30
N LYS A 160 -22.18 5.14 -4.23
CA LYS A 160 -23.42 5.75 -3.77
C LYS A 160 -23.30 6.14 -2.32
N GLU A 161 -23.69 7.37 -2.01
CA GLU A 161 -23.78 7.83 -0.64
C GLU A 161 -25.10 7.31 -0.01
N THR A 162 -24.99 6.72 1.17
CA THR A 162 -26.12 6.36 2.02
C THR A 162 -25.86 6.91 3.43
N THR A 163 -26.92 7.10 4.22
CA THR A 163 -26.78 7.57 5.61
C THR A 163 -25.79 6.69 6.40
N GLY A 164 -25.88 5.35 6.23
CA GLY A 164 -24.96 4.43 6.91
C GLY A 164 -23.50 4.59 6.48
N ARG A 165 -23.23 4.79 5.19
CA ARG A 165 -21.88 5.03 4.66
C ARG A 165 -21.31 6.38 5.14
N LYS A 166 -22.14 7.41 5.19
CA LYS A 166 -21.74 8.71 5.72
C LYS A 166 -21.37 8.60 7.20
N ILE A 167 -22.22 7.99 8.03
CA ILE A 167 -21.93 7.77 9.46
C ILE A 167 -20.66 6.95 9.65
N HIS A 168 -20.48 5.89 8.85
CA HIS A 168 -19.25 5.06 8.92
C HIS A 168 -18.00 5.90 8.64
N ARG A 169 -18.02 6.72 7.58
CA ARG A 169 -16.88 7.56 7.20
C ARG A 169 -16.55 8.59 8.29
N GLU A 170 -17.56 9.30 8.78
CA GLU A 170 -17.40 10.30 9.82
C GLU A 170 -16.80 9.67 11.09
N ARG A 171 -17.37 8.55 11.55
CA ARG A 171 -16.87 7.84 12.72
C ARG A 171 -15.44 7.34 12.55
N LEU A 172 -15.10 6.78 11.38
CA LEU A 172 -13.75 6.35 11.09
C LEU A 172 -12.75 7.51 11.19
N ILE A 173 -13.07 8.64 10.56
CA ILE A 173 -12.24 9.85 10.59
C ILE A 173 -12.04 10.33 12.03
N ASP A 174 -13.11 10.38 12.84
CA ASP A 174 -13.04 10.80 14.24
C ASP A 174 -12.12 9.88 15.06
N ILE A 175 -12.23 8.56 14.86
CA ILE A 175 -11.37 7.60 15.55
C ILE A 175 -9.91 7.78 15.14
N LEU A 176 -9.61 7.82 13.84
CA LEU A 176 -8.24 7.97 13.35
C LEU A 176 -7.59 9.27 13.82
N ASN A 177 -8.35 10.37 13.86
CA ASN A 177 -7.88 11.65 14.42
C ASN A 177 -7.61 11.57 15.92
N ARG A 178 -8.52 10.96 16.68
CA ARG A 178 -8.36 10.76 18.13
C ARG A 178 -7.12 9.94 18.46
N GLU A 179 -6.90 8.88 17.69
CA GLU A 179 -5.74 7.97 17.84
C GLU A 179 -4.46 8.51 17.17
N LYS A 180 -4.53 9.71 16.57
CA LYS A 180 -3.41 10.39 15.88
C LYS A 180 -2.76 9.58 14.77
N ILE A 181 -3.55 8.78 14.07
CA ILE A 181 -3.09 8.04 12.89
C ILE A 181 -2.91 9.01 11.73
N ASN A 182 -1.77 8.95 11.06
CA ASN A 182 -1.51 9.69 9.83
C ASN A 182 -2.24 9.01 8.68
N PHE A 183 -3.24 9.66 8.06
CA PHE A 183 -4.04 9.05 6.99
C PHE A 183 -4.46 10.04 5.91
N SER A 184 -4.84 9.49 4.77
CA SER A 184 -5.56 10.20 3.71
C SER A 184 -6.65 9.31 3.13
N ILE A 185 -7.68 9.96 2.58
CA ILE A 185 -8.77 9.29 1.87
C ILE A 185 -8.71 9.69 0.41
N GLN A 186 -8.64 8.70 -0.47
CA GLN A 186 -8.62 8.87 -1.92
C GLN A 186 -9.86 8.23 -2.54
N THR A 187 -10.51 8.93 -3.45
CA THR A 187 -11.72 8.47 -4.13
C THR A 187 -11.47 7.98 -5.55
N ASP A 188 -10.39 8.42 -6.17
CA ASP A 188 -10.05 8.12 -7.56
C ASP A 188 -8.60 7.63 -7.69
N LEU A 189 -8.34 6.86 -8.75
CA LEU A 189 -7.03 6.34 -9.11
C LEU A 189 -6.45 7.12 -10.27
#